data_df92b907d0eadb559f5e7b219c1628ca
#
_entry.id   df92b907d0eadb559f5e7b219c1628ca
#
_cell.length_a   1.000
_cell.length_b   1.000
_cell.length_c   1.000
_cell.angle_alpha   90.00
_cell.angle_beta   90.00
_cell.angle_gamma   90.00
#
_symmetry.space_group_name_H-M   'P 1'
#
loop_
_entity.id
_entity.type
_entity.pdbx_description
1 polymer ?
#
loop_
_entity_poly.entity_id
_entity_poly.type
_entity_poly.pdbx_seq_one_letter_code
_entity_poly.pdbx_strand_id
1 'polypeptide(L)'
;ASTDPDNRSTDLSMISQYMLEGIEVTKAGTPDQEGDVLGGTVNFKLKKAPSGLHGNFVTQGMQNGLQETNNDYKLVGSISNRFFGDRLGVLVSLDTEKRNRSSHSLQSSYQNTPADLDSINPLQLNSLVLSDNHRTNNRFNTLFVLDYVLPKMNISYSGLNSSINKDV
;
A
#
# COMPACT_ATOMS: atom_id res chain seq x y z
N ALA A 1 -6.87 -8.75 -2.65
CA ALA A 1 -7.56 -9.73 -1.81
C ALA A 1 -6.72 -11.00 -1.80
N SER A 2 -6.49 -11.60 -0.64
CA SER A 2 -5.84 -12.91 -0.52
C SER A 2 -6.67 -13.95 -1.26
N THR A 3 -6.05 -14.82 -2.03
CA THR A 3 -6.70 -15.96 -2.69
C THR A 3 -6.90 -17.14 -1.74
N ASP A 4 -6.38 -17.04 -0.52
CA ASP A 4 -6.52 -18.02 0.55
C ASP A 4 -7.78 -17.70 1.37
N PRO A 5 -8.79 -18.58 1.42
CA PRO A 5 -10.04 -18.35 2.14
C PRO A 5 -9.84 -18.19 3.66
N ASP A 6 -8.75 -18.74 4.21
CA ASP A 6 -8.45 -18.65 5.64
C ASP A 6 -7.61 -17.40 5.98
N ASN A 7 -7.08 -16.70 4.99
CA ASN A 7 -6.29 -15.50 5.18
C ASN A 7 -7.10 -14.24 4.90
N ARG A 8 -7.65 -13.63 5.93
CA ARG A 8 -8.40 -12.36 5.88
C ARG A 8 -7.51 -11.12 5.80
N SER A 9 -6.20 -11.29 5.55
CA SER A 9 -5.29 -10.15 5.43
C SER A 9 -5.61 -9.33 4.18
N THR A 10 -5.71 -8.01 4.36
CA THR A 10 -5.85 -7.05 3.27
C THR A 10 -4.49 -6.46 2.97
N ASP A 11 -4.06 -6.52 1.71
CA ASP A 11 -2.83 -5.85 1.28
C ASP A 11 -3.05 -4.34 1.20
N LEU A 12 -2.74 -3.64 2.28
CA LEU A 12 -2.86 -2.18 2.39
C LEU A 12 -1.86 -1.44 1.48
N SER A 13 -0.87 -2.12 0.95
CA SER A 13 0.10 -1.53 0.03
C SER A 13 -0.50 -1.11 -1.31
N MET A 14 -1.72 -1.59 -1.59
CA MET A 14 -2.46 -1.22 -2.81
C MET A 14 -3.07 0.18 -2.74
N ILE A 15 -3.28 0.73 -1.55
CA ILE A 15 -3.92 2.04 -1.39
C ILE A 15 -2.86 3.14 -1.42
N SER A 16 -3.01 4.09 -2.34
CA SER A 16 -2.12 5.25 -2.40
C SER A 16 -2.40 6.21 -1.25
N GLN A 17 -1.35 6.58 -0.51
CA GLN A 17 -1.43 7.58 0.55
C GLN A 17 -1.93 8.95 0.06
N TYR A 18 -1.71 9.27 -1.22
CA TYR A 18 -2.13 10.54 -1.80
C TYR A 18 -3.64 10.65 -2.03
N MET A 19 -4.35 9.52 -1.98
CA MET A 19 -5.80 9.42 -2.11
C MET A 19 -6.52 9.48 -0.76
N LEU A 20 -5.77 9.39 0.34
CA LEU A 20 -6.31 9.41 1.69
C LEU A 20 -6.31 10.83 2.28
N GLU A 21 -7.42 11.19 2.92
CA GLU A 21 -7.52 12.34 3.80
C GLU A 21 -6.94 12.00 5.19
N GLY A 22 -7.20 10.78 5.66
CA GLY A 22 -6.73 10.31 6.94
C GLY A 22 -6.99 8.83 7.16
N ILE A 23 -6.44 8.34 8.25
CA ILE A 23 -6.62 6.97 8.73
C ILE A 23 -7.16 7.05 10.15
N GLU A 24 -8.29 6.42 10.39
CA GLU A 24 -8.93 6.34 11.70
C GLU A 24 -8.77 4.92 12.25
N VAL A 25 -8.17 4.84 13.43
CA VAL A 25 -7.91 3.56 14.10
C VAL A 25 -8.71 3.49 15.37
N THR A 26 -9.63 2.53 15.46
CA THR A 26 -10.41 2.23 16.66
C THR A 26 -9.87 0.96 17.28
N LYS A 27 -9.31 1.06 18.50
CA LYS A 27 -8.61 -0.05 19.18
C LYS A 27 -9.53 -1.07 19.86
N ALA A 28 -10.78 -0.72 20.09
CA ALA A 28 -11.77 -1.60 20.69
C ALA A 28 -13.05 -1.57 19.86
N GLY A 29 -13.66 -2.72 19.64
CA GLY A 29 -14.96 -2.79 18.99
C GLY A 29 -16.02 -2.05 19.81
N THR A 30 -16.84 -1.24 19.16
CA THR A 30 -18.04 -0.67 19.76
C THR A 30 -19.21 -1.65 19.58
N PRO A 31 -20.26 -1.61 20.43
CA PRO A 31 -21.38 -2.57 20.38
C PRO A 31 -22.14 -2.61 19.05
N ASP A 32 -21.97 -1.60 18.20
CA ASP A 32 -22.55 -1.44 16.87
C ASP A 32 -21.68 -2.05 15.75
N GLN A 33 -20.50 -2.58 16.08
CA GLN A 33 -19.61 -3.26 15.12
C GLN A 33 -19.85 -4.78 15.13
N GLU A 34 -19.47 -5.43 14.02
CA GLU A 34 -19.55 -6.89 13.90
C GLU A 34 -18.79 -7.59 15.04
N GLY A 35 -19.41 -8.61 15.64
CA GLY A 35 -18.90 -9.26 16.85
C GLY A 35 -17.60 -10.07 16.70
N ASP A 36 -17.04 -10.17 15.49
CA ASP A 36 -15.78 -10.85 15.21
C ASP A 36 -14.56 -9.88 15.16
N VAL A 37 -14.77 -8.60 15.47
CA VAL A 37 -13.69 -7.59 15.58
C VAL A 37 -12.97 -7.72 16.91
N LEU A 38 -11.98 -8.61 16.99
CA LEU A 38 -11.22 -8.86 18.22
C LEU A 38 -10.11 -7.86 18.51
N GLY A 39 -9.63 -7.11 17.52
CA GLY A 39 -8.42 -6.30 17.65
C GLY A 39 -8.57 -4.81 17.32
N GLY A 40 -9.74 -4.39 16.84
CA GLY A 40 -9.99 -3.02 16.39
C GLY A 40 -10.18 -2.90 14.88
N THR A 41 -10.56 -1.69 14.44
CA THR A 41 -10.83 -1.38 13.05
C THR A 41 -9.93 -0.26 12.54
N VAL A 42 -9.54 -0.36 11.26
CA VAL A 42 -8.82 0.68 10.54
C VAL A 42 -9.72 1.19 9.41
N ASN A 43 -10.13 2.44 9.49
CA ASN A 43 -10.96 3.08 8.49
C ASN A 43 -10.15 4.09 7.68
N PHE A 44 -10.11 3.93 6.36
CA PHE A 44 -9.45 4.85 5.44
C PHE A 44 -10.42 5.91 4.95
N LYS A 45 -10.19 7.16 5.34
CA LYS A 45 -10.96 8.30 4.85
C LYS A 45 -10.40 8.78 3.53
N LEU A 46 -11.19 8.69 2.47
CA LEU A 46 -10.82 9.20 1.15
C LEU A 46 -10.94 10.72 1.11
N LYS A 47 -10.04 11.36 0.34
CA LYS A 47 -10.10 12.80 0.10
C LYS A 47 -11.40 13.19 -0.56
N LYS A 48 -11.90 14.35 -0.18
CA LYS A 48 -13.06 15.02 -0.80
C LYS A 48 -12.59 16.29 -1.50
N ALA A 49 -13.44 16.80 -2.41
CA ALA A 49 -13.17 18.05 -3.09
C ALA A 49 -13.28 19.24 -2.11
N PRO A 50 -12.24 20.05 -1.89
CA PRO A 50 -12.34 21.33 -1.19
C PRO A 50 -13.08 22.36 -2.05
N SER A 51 -13.48 23.49 -1.44
CA SER A 51 -14.09 24.60 -2.18
C SER A 51 -13.14 25.22 -3.18
N GLY A 52 -13.64 25.45 -4.42
CA GLY A 52 -12.87 25.99 -5.51
C GLY A 52 -12.04 24.94 -6.27
N LEU A 53 -11.38 25.42 -7.32
CA LEU A 53 -10.53 24.58 -8.17
C LEU A 53 -9.19 24.32 -7.50
N HIS A 54 -8.87 23.05 -7.27
CA HIS A 54 -7.59 22.62 -6.72
C HIS A 54 -6.97 21.58 -7.65
N GLY A 55 -5.69 21.77 -7.91
CA GLY A 55 -4.86 20.79 -8.62
C GLY A 55 -3.62 20.47 -7.80
N ASN A 56 -3.21 19.21 -7.80
CA ASN A 56 -1.97 18.74 -7.20
C ASN A 56 -1.25 17.83 -8.21
N PHE A 57 0.04 18.05 -8.35
CA PHE A 57 0.90 17.21 -9.17
C PHE A 57 2.20 16.92 -8.43
N VAL A 58 2.52 15.65 -8.29
CA VAL A 58 3.75 15.17 -7.63
C VAL A 58 4.48 14.26 -8.60
N THR A 59 5.75 14.54 -8.81
CA THR A 59 6.66 13.67 -9.57
C THR A 59 7.88 13.35 -8.71
N GLN A 60 8.26 12.08 -8.68
CA GLN A 60 9.42 11.59 -7.96
C GLN A 60 10.19 10.64 -8.85
N GLY A 61 11.48 10.88 -9.02
CA GLY A 61 12.43 9.92 -9.58
C GLY A 61 13.16 9.23 -8.43
N MET A 62 13.45 7.94 -8.60
CA MET A 62 14.15 7.14 -7.60
C MET A 62 15.25 6.33 -8.28
N GLN A 63 16.37 6.16 -7.57
CA GLN A 63 17.49 5.33 -7.99
C GLN A 63 17.56 4.06 -7.14
N ASN A 64 17.76 2.93 -7.79
CA ASN A 64 18.09 1.69 -7.10
C ASN A 64 19.61 1.46 -7.17
N GLY A 65 20.29 1.66 -6.03
CA GLY A 65 21.74 1.48 -5.94
C GLY A 65 22.19 0.02 -6.00
N LEU A 66 21.31 -0.96 -5.75
CA LEU A 66 21.64 -2.38 -5.83
C LEU A 66 21.83 -2.86 -7.27
N GLN A 67 21.02 -2.32 -8.20
CA GLN A 67 21.05 -2.69 -9.60
C GLN A 67 21.50 -1.54 -10.52
N GLU A 68 21.93 -0.42 -9.93
CA GLU A 68 22.39 0.78 -10.65
C GLU A 68 21.36 1.29 -11.70
N THR A 69 20.06 1.11 -11.41
CA THR A 69 18.98 1.53 -12.30
C THR A 69 18.34 2.84 -11.84
N ASN A 70 18.03 3.71 -12.80
CA ASN A 70 17.40 5.03 -12.58
C ASN A 70 15.96 5.06 -13.17
N ASN A 71 15.32 3.89 -13.31
CA ASN A 71 14.05 3.75 -14.01
C ASN A 71 12.83 3.77 -13.05
N ASP A 72 13.06 4.01 -11.78
CA ASP A 72 12.02 4.07 -10.77
C ASP A 72 11.41 5.46 -10.75
N TYR A 73 10.09 5.53 -10.79
CA TYR A 73 9.37 6.80 -10.76
C TYR A 73 8.03 6.67 -10.04
N LYS A 74 7.55 7.81 -9.58
CA LYS A 74 6.19 7.97 -9.09
C LYS A 74 5.60 9.25 -9.63
N LEU A 75 4.39 9.18 -10.17
CA LEU A 75 3.61 10.30 -10.66
C LEU A 75 2.25 10.29 -9.98
N VAL A 76 1.86 11.40 -9.39
CA VAL A 76 0.54 11.58 -8.80
C VAL A 76 -0.05 12.86 -9.36
N GLY A 77 -1.26 12.77 -9.88
CA GLY A 77 -2.03 13.91 -10.34
C GLY A 77 -3.42 13.89 -9.72
N SER A 78 -3.88 15.01 -9.22
CA SER A 78 -5.26 15.15 -8.78
C SER A 78 -5.83 16.51 -9.16
N ILE A 79 -7.10 16.50 -9.50
CA ILE A 79 -7.88 17.71 -9.75
C ILE A 79 -9.21 17.59 -9.01
N SER A 80 -9.64 18.69 -8.42
CA SER A 80 -10.91 18.75 -7.73
C SER A 80 -11.52 20.14 -7.83
N ASN A 81 -12.84 20.19 -7.83
CA ASN A 81 -13.57 21.45 -7.81
C ASN A 81 -14.94 21.24 -7.14
N ARG A 82 -15.51 22.35 -6.65
CA ARG A 82 -16.90 22.41 -6.22
C ARG A 82 -17.71 23.33 -7.12
N PHE A 83 -18.91 22.87 -7.45
CA PHE A 83 -19.85 23.53 -8.32
C PHE A 83 -21.17 23.85 -7.59
N PHE A 84 -21.99 24.71 -8.16
CA PHE A 84 -23.32 25.06 -7.66
C PHE A 84 -23.32 25.63 -6.22
N GLY A 85 -22.43 26.57 -5.94
CA GLY A 85 -22.30 27.13 -4.60
C GLY A 85 -21.86 26.09 -3.56
N ASP A 86 -20.83 25.34 -3.89
CA ASP A 86 -20.21 24.30 -3.05
C ASP A 86 -21.07 23.06 -2.76
N ARG A 87 -22.16 22.89 -3.51
CA ARG A 87 -23.05 21.74 -3.31
C ARG A 87 -22.55 20.46 -3.95
N LEU A 88 -21.93 20.56 -5.14
CA LEU A 88 -21.41 19.39 -5.87
C LEU A 88 -19.88 19.41 -5.85
N GLY A 89 -19.28 18.50 -5.12
CA GLY A 89 -17.84 18.24 -5.11
C GLY A 89 -17.48 17.13 -6.09
N VAL A 90 -16.46 17.36 -6.89
CA VAL A 90 -15.88 16.38 -7.83
C VAL A 90 -14.38 16.31 -7.58
N LEU A 91 -13.84 15.12 -7.39
CA LEU A 91 -12.41 14.87 -7.26
C LEU A 91 -12.02 13.67 -8.12
N VAL A 92 -10.96 13.86 -8.89
CA VAL A 92 -10.30 12.79 -9.66
C VAL A 92 -8.83 12.78 -9.27
N SER A 93 -8.30 11.60 -8.97
CA SER A 93 -6.89 11.42 -8.65
C SER A 93 -6.34 10.19 -9.36
N LEU A 94 -5.14 10.33 -9.92
CA LEU A 94 -4.38 9.27 -10.58
C LEU A 94 -3.03 9.15 -9.89
N ASP A 95 -2.59 7.92 -9.66
CA ASP A 95 -1.29 7.61 -9.08
C ASP A 95 -0.68 6.45 -9.86
N THR A 96 0.51 6.65 -10.41
CA THR A 96 1.28 5.59 -11.04
C THR A 96 2.69 5.54 -10.46
N GLU A 97 3.12 4.34 -10.16
CA GLU A 97 4.44 4.08 -9.57
C GLU A 97 5.08 2.86 -10.24
N LYS A 98 6.31 3.03 -10.68
CA LYS A 98 7.20 1.92 -11.03
C LYS A 98 8.33 1.88 -10.02
N ARG A 99 8.54 0.73 -9.38
CA ARG A 99 9.55 0.57 -8.36
C ARG A 99 10.26 -0.77 -8.45
N ASN A 100 11.58 -0.70 -8.58
CA ASN A 100 12.45 -1.86 -8.45
C ASN A 100 12.54 -2.27 -6.96
N ARG A 101 12.20 -3.53 -6.69
CA ARG A 101 12.19 -4.16 -5.36
C ARG A 101 13.14 -5.36 -5.30
N SER A 102 14.14 -5.38 -6.18
CA SER A 102 15.15 -6.43 -6.19
C SER A 102 15.92 -6.50 -4.89
N SER A 103 16.34 -7.69 -4.51
CA SER A 103 17.07 -7.92 -3.27
C SER A 103 18.09 -9.05 -3.45
N HIS A 104 19.26 -8.86 -2.86
CA HIS A 104 20.22 -9.94 -2.66
C HIS A 104 20.05 -10.49 -1.25
N SER A 105 20.03 -11.80 -1.12
CA SER A 105 20.00 -12.45 0.18
C SER A 105 21.02 -13.56 0.27
N LEU A 106 21.70 -13.63 1.40
CA LEU A 106 22.62 -14.70 1.75
C LEU A 106 22.01 -15.47 2.91
N GLN A 107 21.67 -16.73 2.67
CA GLN A 107 21.13 -17.62 3.69
C GLN A 107 22.14 -18.71 3.98
N SER A 108 22.44 -18.91 5.26
CA SER A 108 23.32 -19.98 5.73
C SER A 108 22.60 -20.85 6.75
N SER A 109 22.79 -22.15 6.64
CA SER A 109 22.36 -23.10 7.67
C SER A 109 23.56 -23.83 8.25
N TYR A 110 23.51 -24.00 9.56
CA TYR A 110 24.59 -24.64 10.32
C TYR A 110 24.02 -25.85 11.05
N GLN A 111 24.85 -26.86 11.19
CA GLN A 111 24.54 -28.06 11.97
C GLN A 111 25.60 -28.22 13.07
N ASN A 112 25.13 -28.51 14.27
CA ASN A 112 26.04 -28.96 15.33
C ASN A 112 26.41 -30.41 15.06
N THR A 113 27.73 -30.66 14.93
CA THR A 113 28.22 -32.03 14.91
C THR A 113 28.30 -32.49 16.37
N PRO A 114 27.65 -33.61 16.75
CA PRO A 114 27.83 -34.16 18.08
C PRO A 114 29.33 -34.46 18.28
N ALA A 115 29.94 -33.81 19.25
CA ALA A 115 31.31 -34.08 19.61
C ALA A 115 31.36 -35.22 20.64
N ASP A 116 32.41 -36.00 20.60
CA ASP A 116 32.81 -36.85 21.74
C ASP A 116 32.99 -35.98 22.99
N LEU A 117 32.76 -36.56 24.14
CA LEU A 117 32.63 -35.91 25.47
C LEU A 117 33.76 -34.93 25.86
N ASP A 118 34.84 -34.82 25.08
CA ASP A 118 36.03 -34.03 25.37
C ASP A 118 36.35 -32.93 24.35
N SER A 119 35.48 -32.68 23.37
CA SER A 119 35.74 -31.69 22.31
C SER A 119 34.67 -30.63 22.20
N ILE A 120 35.08 -29.41 21.89
CA ILE A 120 34.20 -28.29 21.53
C ILE A 120 33.35 -28.70 20.33
N ASN A 121 32.04 -28.67 20.43
CA ASN A 121 31.13 -28.98 19.32
C ASN A 121 31.40 -28.05 18.15
N PRO A 122 32.02 -28.49 17.05
CA PRO A 122 32.24 -27.61 15.90
C PRO A 122 30.93 -27.32 15.19
N LEU A 123 30.70 -26.05 14.94
CA LEU A 123 29.63 -25.60 14.10
C LEU A 123 29.99 -25.86 12.63
N GLN A 124 29.30 -26.79 11.98
CA GLN A 124 29.52 -27.12 10.57
C GLN A 124 28.57 -26.36 9.70
N LEU A 125 29.07 -25.66 8.68
CA LEU A 125 28.26 -25.05 7.63
C LEU A 125 27.65 -26.18 6.78
N ASN A 126 26.30 -26.26 6.82
CA ASN A 126 25.56 -27.27 6.05
C ASN A 126 25.16 -26.77 4.67
N SER A 127 24.71 -25.51 4.57
CA SER A 127 24.41 -24.91 3.29
C SER A 127 24.68 -23.41 3.30
N LEU A 128 25.08 -22.89 2.15
CA LEU A 128 25.21 -21.46 1.89
C LEU A 128 24.50 -21.18 0.55
N VAL A 129 23.43 -20.40 0.62
CA VAL A 129 22.62 -20.05 -0.57
C VAL A 129 22.68 -18.54 -0.76
N LEU A 130 23.21 -18.13 -1.90
CA LEU A 130 23.14 -16.76 -2.39
C LEU A 130 21.97 -16.67 -3.37
N SER A 131 21.02 -15.80 -3.09
CA SER A 131 19.84 -15.57 -3.94
C SER A 131 19.84 -14.14 -4.45
N ASP A 132 19.65 -13.98 -5.74
CA ASP A 132 19.45 -12.71 -6.40
C ASP A 132 18.01 -12.66 -6.93
N ASN A 133 17.18 -11.88 -6.27
CA ASN A 133 15.76 -11.77 -6.61
C ASN A 133 15.52 -10.45 -7.36
N HIS A 134 15.27 -10.55 -8.65
CA HIS A 134 14.84 -9.41 -9.47
C HIS A 134 13.34 -9.23 -9.35
N ARG A 135 12.89 -8.04 -8.95
CA ARG A 135 11.47 -7.75 -8.81
C ARG A 135 11.16 -6.30 -9.12
N THR A 136 10.24 -6.10 -10.05
CA THR A 136 9.70 -4.77 -10.37
C THR A 136 8.21 -4.74 -10.07
N ASN A 137 7.77 -3.73 -9.35
CA ASN A 137 6.37 -3.49 -9.07
C ASN A 137 5.89 -2.28 -9.88
N ASN A 138 4.88 -2.50 -10.70
CA ASN A 138 4.16 -1.45 -11.42
C ASN A 138 2.78 -1.28 -10.77
N ARG A 139 2.47 -0.07 -10.30
CA ARG A 139 1.20 0.26 -9.66
C ARG A 139 0.46 1.30 -10.47
N PHE A 140 -0.85 1.17 -10.52
CA PHE A 140 -1.74 2.17 -11.06
C PHE A 140 -2.98 2.26 -10.18
N ASN A 141 -3.25 3.45 -9.66
CA ASN A 141 -4.40 3.72 -8.82
C ASN A 141 -5.21 4.87 -9.40
N THR A 142 -6.52 4.76 -9.33
CA THR A 142 -7.46 5.81 -9.72
C THR A 142 -8.48 5.98 -8.61
N LEU A 143 -8.68 7.21 -8.19
CA LEU A 143 -9.74 7.60 -7.27
C LEU A 143 -10.68 8.60 -7.94
N PHE A 144 -11.97 8.32 -7.84
CA PHE A 144 -13.04 9.23 -8.25
C PHE A 144 -13.99 9.43 -7.07
N VAL A 145 -14.24 10.68 -6.71
CA VAL A 145 -15.17 11.02 -5.63
C VAL A 145 -16.14 12.08 -6.12
N LEU A 146 -17.40 11.80 -5.89
CA LEU A 146 -18.51 12.74 -6.06
C LEU A 146 -19.21 12.92 -4.72
N ASP A 147 -19.41 14.13 -4.29
CA ASP A 147 -20.23 14.44 -3.14
C ASP A 147 -21.24 15.55 -3.47
N TYR A 148 -22.48 15.33 -3.05
CA TYR A 148 -23.56 16.30 -3.24
C TYR A 148 -24.23 16.62 -1.91
N VAL A 149 -24.18 17.89 -1.54
CA VAL A 149 -24.71 18.40 -0.28
C VAL A 149 -26.09 19.00 -0.51
N LEU A 150 -27.11 18.37 0.07
CA LEU A 150 -28.47 18.84 0.13
C LEU A 150 -28.78 19.43 1.53
N PRO A 151 -29.82 20.26 1.69
CA PRO A 151 -30.11 20.91 3.00
C PRO A 151 -30.36 19.95 4.17
N LYS A 152 -30.76 18.70 3.87
CA LYS A 152 -31.09 17.67 4.88
C LYS A 152 -30.36 16.34 4.65
N MET A 153 -29.54 16.24 3.62
CA MET A 153 -28.93 14.95 3.23
C MET A 153 -27.63 15.19 2.47
N ASN A 154 -26.64 14.34 2.70
CA ASN A 154 -25.41 14.30 1.91
C ASN A 154 -25.37 12.98 1.15
N ILE A 155 -25.15 13.06 -0.16
CA ILE A 155 -24.96 11.90 -1.02
C ILE A 155 -23.50 11.89 -1.42
N SER A 156 -22.80 10.77 -1.22
CA SER A 156 -21.43 10.58 -1.68
C SER A 156 -21.29 9.29 -2.45
N TYR A 157 -20.55 9.37 -3.54
CA TYR A 157 -20.14 8.22 -4.34
C TYR A 157 -18.62 8.25 -4.47
N SER A 158 -17.95 7.14 -4.17
CA SER A 158 -16.52 7.00 -4.35
C SER A 158 -16.20 5.71 -5.08
N GLY A 159 -15.33 5.80 -6.08
CA GLY A 159 -14.77 4.68 -6.80
C GLY A 159 -13.26 4.66 -6.66
N LEU A 160 -12.71 3.56 -6.15
CA LEU A 160 -11.27 3.32 -6.06
C LEU A 160 -10.94 2.10 -6.92
N ASN A 161 -10.04 2.30 -7.87
CA ASN A 161 -9.46 1.20 -8.63
C ASN A 161 -7.96 1.16 -8.34
N SER A 162 -7.44 -0.03 -8.03
CA SER A 162 -6.03 -0.26 -7.75
C SER A 162 -5.56 -1.51 -8.49
N SER A 163 -4.48 -1.37 -9.24
CA SER A 163 -3.84 -2.46 -9.97
C SER A 163 -2.35 -2.51 -9.63
N ILE A 164 -1.85 -3.71 -9.38
CA ILE A 164 -0.43 -3.98 -9.18
C ILE A 164 -0.03 -5.09 -10.12
N ASN A 165 0.97 -4.83 -10.95
CA ASN A 165 1.68 -5.86 -11.71
C ASN A 165 3.06 -6.06 -11.08
N LYS A 166 3.41 -7.31 -10.83
CA LYS A 166 4.69 -7.72 -10.25
C LYS A 166 5.41 -8.59 -11.26
N ASP A 167 6.47 -8.04 -11.83
CA ASP A 167 7.38 -8.76 -12.71
C ASP A 167 8.53 -9.33 -11.84
N VAL A 168 8.71 -10.66 -11.92
CA VAL A 168 9.70 -11.43 -11.15
C VAL A 168 10.65 -12.12 -12.11
#